data_e3d3e4103e726796fbf264bc8ecc57ae
#
_entry.id   e3d3e4103e726796fbf264bc8ecc57ae
#
_cell.length_a   1.000
_cell.length_b   1.000
_cell.length_c   1.000
_cell.angle_alpha   90.00
_cell.angle_beta   90.00
_cell.angle_gamma   90.00
#
_symmetry.space_group_name_H-M   'P 1'
#
loop_
_entity.id
_entity.type
_entity.pdbx_description
1 polymer ?
#
loop_
_entity_poly.entity_id
_entity_poly.type
_entity_poly.pdbx_seq_one_letter_code
_entity_poly.pdbx_strand_id
1 'polypeptide(L)'
;MAHLILEYNGEYPMRIGLVGKPNVGKSTAFSAMTQTPVDIANYPFTTIEPNIGIAWLPINQKCACHELLNKKNKEQNHKSIENTNEGSICAPNTGMCKNHMRMIPVTLVDVAGLVPGAHEGRGRGNQFLSDLSRCDALIQVVDVSGSTDLEGNPIGSGGPNPIKEIEFLLSELDSWILSILENGWDRVIRKAQAEGDSAIKKHLSDKLSGIGARDSISTEALSEIQRRFPNLSDPQSWESNDLLKLSTLLRELLFPISFAGNKAENMSFDINEIRSEVNKLGGKIFFTSAEAELAIQRAASSGLISIIPGNSDFMITNLGESKLSNKQRKALGRISTSLSSFDGGGLIGLLSDIVFNQLNYIVSYPVNDDTHWVDADGNILPDAVLVPEDTTAKQLAFLVHSDLGENFIRAIDAKTGMT
;
A
#
# COMPACT_ATOMS: atom_id res chain seq x y z
N MET A 1 5.47 9.73 -18.60
CA MET A 1 4.01 9.82 -18.39
C MET A 1 3.15 9.04 -19.38
N ALA A 2 3.54 8.80 -20.63
CA ALA A 2 2.69 8.15 -21.64
C ALA A 2 2.66 6.60 -21.59
N HIS A 3 3.55 5.92 -20.89
CA HIS A 3 3.65 4.45 -20.94
C HIS A 3 2.87 3.68 -19.87
N LEU A 4 2.33 4.34 -18.84
CA LEU A 4 1.47 3.70 -17.83
C LEU A 4 0.07 3.34 -18.37
N ILE A 5 -0.29 3.84 -19.55
CA ILE A 5 -1.64 3.75 -20.11
C ILE A 5 -1.82 2.53 -21.03
N LEU A 6 -0.73 2.00 -21.60
CA LEU A 6 -0.82 0.98 -22.63
C LEU A 6 -0.99 -0.46 -22.13
N GLU A 7 -0.87 -0.69 -20.83
CA GLU A 7 -1.01 -2.04 -20.24
C GLU A 7 -2.19 -2.17 -19.26
N TYR A 8 -3.01 -1.15 -19.09
CA TYR A 8 -4.18 -1.23 -18.22
C TYR A 8 -5.38 -1.86 -18.96
N ASN A 9 -5.27 -3.12 -19.29
CA ASN A 9 -6.41 -3.98 -19.68
C ASN A 9 -7.24 -4.42 -18.46
N GLY A 10 -7.45 -3.55 -17.47
CA GLY A 10 -8.19 -3.89 -16.26
C GLY A 10 -7.41 -4.78 -15.26
N GLU A 11 -6.12 -4.99 -15.43
CA GLU A 11 -5.38 -6.07 -14.74
C GLU A 11 -4.46 -5.66 -13.59
N TYR A 12 -4.27 -4.36 -13.28
CA TYR A 12 -3.39 -3.97 -12.17
C TYR A 12 -4.08 -3.08 -11.13
N PRO A 13 -4.89 -3.66 -10.22
CA PRO A 13 -5.16 -2.97 -8.96
C PRO A 13 -3.81 -2.76 -8.25
N MET A 14 -3.65 -1.59 -7.61
CA MET A 14 -2.49 -1.29 -6.76
C MET A 14 -2.12 -2.51 -5.91
N ARG A 15 -0.83 -2.87 -5.90
CA ARG A 15 -0.31 -4.03 -5.18
C ARG A 15 0.68 -3.60 -4.11
N ILE A 16 0.40 -3.97 -2.86
CA ILE A 16 1.28 -3.71 -1.73
C ILE A 16 1.86 -5.05 -1.26
N GLY A 17 3.19 -5.16 -1.28
CA GLY A 17 3.90 -6.36 -0.84
C GLY A 17 4.14 -6.36 0.67
N LEU A 18 3.81 -7.46 1.34
CA LEU A 18 4.22 -7.69 2.73
C LEU A 18 5.52 -8.48 2.76
N VAL A 19 6.53 -7.92 3.40
CA VAL A 19 7.86 -8.52 3.55
C VAL A 19 8.25 -8.62 5.02
N GLY A 20 9.20 -9.47 5.35
CA GLY A 20 9.72 -9.63 6.71
C GLY A 20 10.32 -11.01 6.91
N LYS A 21 11.16 -11.14 7.94
CA LYS A 21 11.77 -12.42 8.33
C LYS A 21 10.71 -13.43 8.82
N PRO A 22 11.04 -14.70 8.94
CA PRO A 22 10.14 -15.69 9.54
C PRO A 22 9.70 -15.29 10.96
N ASN A 23 8.51 -15.70 11.37
CA ASN A 23 7.95 -15.56 12.74
C ASN A 23 7.75 -14.11 13.27
N VAL A 24 7.84 -13.08 12.43
CA VAL A 24 7.48 -11.70 12.81
C VAL A 24 5.97 -11.46 12.87
N GLY A 25 5.17 -12.42 12.37
CA GLY A 25 3.71 -12.28 12.26
C GLY A 25 3.21 -11.75 10.91
N LYS A 26 4.01 -11.87 9.83
CA LYS A 26 3.67 -11.43 8.47
C LYS A 26 2.35 -12.01 7.99
N SER A 27 2.16 -13.33 8.03
CA SER A 27 0.92 -13.99 7.60
C SER A 27 -0.27 -13.66 8.51
N THR A 28 -0.03 -13.34 9.79
CA THR A 28 -1.08 -12.85 10.70
C THR A 28 -1.50 -11.44 10.30
N ALA A 29 -0.55 -10.55 9.99
CA ALA A 29 -0.83 -9.21 9.49
C ALA A 29 -1.58 -9.24 8.14
N PHE A 30 -1.14 -10.09 7.21
CA PHE A 30 -1.86 -10.35 5.96
C PHE A 30 -3.31 -10.77 6.21
N SER A 31 -3.53 -11.75 7.08
CA SER A 31 -4.88 -12.21 7.43
C SER A 31 -5.70 -11.12 8.12
N ALA A 32 -5.10 -10.30 8.99
CA ALA A 32 -5.79 -9.22 9.67
C ALA A 32 -6.29 -8.15 8.69
N MET A 33 -5.53 -7.85 7.65
CA MET A 33 -5.93 -6.87 6.61
C MET A 33 -6.92 -7.43 5.59
N THR A 34 -6.86 -8.74 5.28
CA THR A 34 -7.66 -9.35 4.19
C THR A 34 -8.96 -10.01 4.67
N GLN A 35 -9.13 -10.33 5.96
CA GLN A 35 -10.34 -10.95 6.53
C GLN A 35 -11.42 -9.92 6.92
N THR A 36 -11.44 -8.75 6.30
CA THR A 36 -12.46 -7.72 6.57
C THR A 36 -13.83 -8.20 6.10
N PRO A 37 -14.92 -7.98 6.87
CA PRO A 37 -16.27 -8.41 6.51
C PRO A 37 -16.90 -7.49 5.46
N VAL A 38 -16.39 -7.53 4.26
CA VAL A 38 -16.90 -6.81 3.09
C VAL A 38 -17.29 -7.84 2.03
N ASP A 39 -18.42 -7.62 1.38
CA ASP A 39 -18.90 -8.52 0.33
C ASP A 39 -17.98 -8.44 -0.89
N ILE A 40 -17.36 -9.57 -1.25
CA ILE A 40 -16.38 -9.69 -2.34
C ILE A 40 -17.07 -10.09 -3.66
N ALA A 41 -18.39 -10.32 -3.64
CA ALA A 41 -19.12 -11.02 -4.72
C ALA A 41 -18.95 -10.41 -6.12
N ASN A 42 -18.58 -9.15 -6.26
CA ASN A 42 -18.47 -8.42 -7.53
C ASN A 42 -17.06 -7.89 -7.84
N TYR A 43 -16.03 -8.41 -7.17
CA TYR A 43 -14.66 -7.98 -7.51
C TYR A 43 -14.19 -8.71 -8.78
N PRO A 44 -13.76 -7.97 -9.83
CA PRO A 44 -13.50 -8.58 -11.16
C PRO A 44 -12.33 -9.57 -11.21
N PHE A 45 -11.49 -9.62 -10.16
CA PHE A 45 -10.29 -10.47 -10.11
C PHE A 45 -10.44 -11.58 -9.05
N THR A 46 -11.40 -12.49 -9.24
CA THR A 46 -11.70 -13.57 -8.30
C THR A 46 -10.72 -14.75 -8.33
N THR A 47 -9.77 -14.79 -9.26
CA THR A 47 -8.72 -15.83 -9.25
C THR A 47 -7.68 -15.45 -8.20
N ILE A 48 -7.88 -15.88 -6.95
CA ILE A 48 -6.98 -15.63 -5.83
C ILE A 48 -5.80 -16.60 -5.97
N GLU A 49 -4.63 -16.06 -6.32
CA GLU A 49 -3.38 -16.82 -6.17
C GLU A 49 -3.10 -17.04 -4.67
N PRO A 50 -2.42 -18.12 -4.26
CA PRO A 50 -2.29 -18.50 -2.85
C PRO A 50 -1.71 -17.43 -1.92
N ASN A 51 -1.00 -16.45 -2.48
CA ASN A 51 -0.31 -15.39 -1.73
C ASN A 51 -0.88 -14.00 -2.00
N ILE A 52 -2.06 -13.89 -2.61
CA ILE A 52 -2.73 -12.62 -2.93
C ILE A 52 -4.04 -12.52 -2.17
N GLY A 53 -4.29 -11.35 -1.58
CA GLY A 53 -5.52 -11.04 -0.86
C GLY A 53 -5.97 -9.60 -1.11
N ILE A 54 -7.23 -9.32 -0.79
CA ILE A 54 -7.80 -7.97 -0.91
C ILE A 54 -7.96 -7.37 0.49
N ALA A 55 -7.32 -6.24 0.72
CA ALA A 55 -7.57 -5.39 1.87
C ALA A 55 -8.60 -4.32 1.50
N TRP A 56 -9.55 -4.07 2.39
CA TRP A 56 -10.55 -3.02 2.22
C TRP A 56 -10.11 -1.77 2.95
N LEU A 57 -9.68 -0.77 2.18
CA LEU A 57 -9.17 0.49 2.69
C LEU A 57 -10.29 1.53 2.77
N PRO A 58 -10.58 2.09 3.97
CA PRO A 58 -11.45 3.25 4.06
C PRO A 58 -10.78 4.46 3.41
N ILE A 59 -11.55 5.24 2.64
CA ILE A 59 -11.04 6.48 2.05
C ILE A 59 -10.67 7.47 3.17
N ASN A 60 -9.68 8.32 2.92
CA ASN A 60 -9.16 9.29 3.88
C ASN A 60 -10.02 10.55 4.06
N GLN A 61 -11.13 10.65 3.32
CA GLN A 61 -12.10 11.74 3.37
C GLN A 61 -13.53 11.18 3.26
N LYS A 62 -14.55 12.02 3.48
CA LYS A 62 -15.92 11.57 3.28
C LYS A 62 -16.19 11.25 1.81
N CYS A 63 -16.92 10.17 1.57
CA CYS A 63 -17.38 9.77 0.25
C CYS A 63 -18.16 10.93 -0.42
N ALA A 64 -18.00 11.08 -1.73
CA ALA A 64 -18.71 12.09 -2.51
C ALA A 64 -20.24 12.02 -2.35
N CYS A 65 -20.81 10.86 -1.97
CA CYS A 65 -22.23 10.72 -1.68
C CYS A 65 -22.72 11.66 -0.54
N HIS A 66 -21.82 12.08 0.37
CA HIS A 66 -22.13 13.06 1.39
C HIS A 66 -22.43 14.44 0.79
N GLU A 67 -21.65 14.86 -0.20
CA GLU A 67 -21.87 16.14 -0.91
C GLU A 67 -23.16 16.09 -1.73
N LEU A 68 -23.39 14.98 -2.43
CA LEU A 68 -24.62 14.77 -3.20
C LEU A 68 -25.87 14.80 -2.32
N LEU A 69 -25.81 14.14 -1.14
CA LEU A 69 -26.90 14.19 -0.17
C LEU A 69 -27.18 15.62 0.30
N ASN A 70 -26.14 16.39 0.59
CA ASN A 70 -26.28 17.77 1.00
C ASN A 70 -26.87 18.67 -0.12
N LYS A 71 -26.52 18.43 -1.40
CA LYS A 71 -27.15 19.10 -2.56
C LYS A 71 -28.64 18.76 -2.63
N LYS A 72 -29.01 17.49 -2.59
CA LYS A 72 -30.42 17.02 -2.63
C LYS A 72 -31.27 17.56 -1.47
N ASN A 73 -30.74 17.61 -0.27
CA ASN A 73 -31.45 18.13 0.91
C ASN A 73 -31.70 19.66 0.80
N LYS A 74 -30.83 20.42 0.14
CA LYS A 74 -31.04 21.85 -0.11
C LYS A 74 -32.13 22.10 -1.15
N GLU A 75 -32.24 21.22 -2.16
CA GLU A 75 -33.22 21.36 -3.25
C GLU A 75 -34.63 20.93 -2.86
N GLN A 76 -34.78 19.95 -1.94
CA GLN A 76 -36.04 19.28 -1.62
C GLN A 76 -36.71 19.76 -0.34
N ASN A 77 -36.40 20.93 0.24
CA ASN A 77 -37.08 21.49 1.41
C ASN A 77 -37.73 20.40 2.34
N HIS A 78 -36.90 19.66 3.12
CA HIS A 78 -37.29 18.80 4.24
C HIS A 78 -38.00 17.45 3.98
N LYS A 79 -37.79 16.75 2.90
CA LYS A 79 -38.05 15.29 2.92
C LYS A 79 -36.75 14.54 3.16
N SER A 80 -36.58 13.99 4.37
CA SER A 80 -35.50 13.08 4.70
C SER A 80 -35.60 11.86 3.79
N ILE A 81 -34.56 11.64 2.97
CA ILE A 81 -34.41 10.40 2.20
C ILE A 81 -34.11 9.31 3.23
N GLU A 82 -34.94 8.29 3.30
CA GLU A 82 -34.69 7.12 4.15
C GLU A 82 -33.41 6.43 3.66
N ASN A 83 -32.35 6.50 4.46
CA ASN A 83 -31.06 5.95 4.16
C ASN A 83 -31.01 4.46 4.52
N THR A 84 -30.92 3.59 3.53
CA THR A 84 -30.81 2.13 3.72
C THR A 84 -29.42 1.68 4.15
N ASN A 85 -28.38 2.53 4.02
CA ASN A 85 -26.97 2.22 4.28
C ASN A 85 -26.36 3.11 5.37
N GLU A 86 -26.89 3.07 6.59
CA GLU A 86 -26.33 3.81 7.75
C GLU A 86 -25.89 5.26 7.36
N GLY A 87 -26.75 6.02 6.68
CA GLY A 87 -26.47 7.40 6.27
C GLY A 87 -25.93 7.60 4.85
N SER A 88 -25.42 6.58 4.19
CA SER A 88 -24.87 6.69 2.82
C SER A 88 -25.97 6.45 1.78
N ILE A 89 -25.93 7.21 0.66
CA ILE A 89 -26.88 7.08 -0.46
C ILE A 89 -26.29 6.43 -1.70
N CYS A 90 -24.98 6.16 -1.73
CA CYS A 90 -24.35 5.49 -2.86
C CYS A 90 -24.61 3.97 -2.87
N ALA A 91 -24.61 3.40 -4.07
CA ALA A 91 -24.82 1.98 -4.33
C ALA A 91 -23.54 1.36 -4.93
N PRO A 92 -22.53 1.00 -4.11
CA PRO A 92 -21.28 0.47 -4.60
C PRO A 92 -21.46 -0.86 -5.34
N ASN A 93 -20.91 -0.99 -6.56
CA ASN A 93 -20.75 -2.28 -7.23
C ASN A 93 -19.72 -3.16 -6.50
N THR A 94 -18.68 -2.51 -5.94
CA THR A 94 -17.59 -3.19 -5.23
C THR A 94 -17.35 -2.53 -3.88
N GLY A 95 -17.19 -3.33 -2.83
CA GLY A 95 -16.99 -2.85 -1.48
C GLY A 95 -18.28 -2.37 -0.80
N MET A 96 -18.15 -1.42 0.10
CA MET A 96 -19.29 -0.84 0.83
C MET A 96 -19.07 0.66 1.09
N CYS A 97 -20.15 1.33 1.43
CA CYS A 97 -20.09 2.68 1.98
C CYS A 97 -21.05 2.78 3.18
N LYS A 98 -20.48 3.03 4.36
CA LYS A 98 -21.23 3.21 5.61
C LYS A 98 -20.87 4.54 6.24
N ASN A 99 -21.84 5.29 6.72
CA ASN A 99 -21.62 6.62 7.32
C ASN A 99 -20.75 7.54 6.46
N HIS A 100 -20.91 7.48 5.13
CA HIS A 100 -20.08 8.18 4.14
C HIS A 100 -18.59 7.75 4.14
N MET A 101 -18.26 6.61 4.73
CA MET A 101 -16.96 5.98 4.64
C MET A 101 -16.99 4.91 3.56
N ARG A 102 -16.42 5.22 2.38
CA ARG A 102 -16.30 4.28 1.26
C ARG A 102 -15.10 3.36 1.49
N MET A 103 -15.29 2.06 1.26
CA MET A 103 -14.22 1.07 1.24
C MET A 103 -13.77 0.83 -0.19
N ILE A 104 -12.45 0.84 -0.41
CA ILE A 104 -11.81 0.62 -1.70
C ILE A 104 -10.91 -0.61 -1.60
N PRO A 105 -10.89 -1.48 -2.61
CA PRO A 105 -10.01 -2.65 -2.61
C PRO A 105 -8.56 -2.25 -2.91
N VAL A 106 -7.63 -2.81 -2.12
CA VAL A 106 -6.17 -2.75 -2.34
C VAL A 106 -5.66 -4.18 -2.35
N THR A 107 -4.88 -4.54 -3.35
CA THR A 107 -4.31 -5.88 -3.44
C THR A 107 -3.08 -5.99 -2.56
N LEU A 108 -3.08 -6.97 -1.67
CA LEU A 108 -1.93 -7.34 -0.85
C LEU A 108 -1.29 -8.62 -1.40
N VAL A 109 0.04 -8.64 -1.39
CA VAL A 109 0.85 -9.79 -1.79
C VAL A 109 1.67 -10.24 -0.59
N ASP A 110 1.46 -11.48 -0.12
CA ASP A 110 2.30 -12.09 0.92
C ASP A 110 3.59 -12.59 0.26
N VAL A 111 4.61 -11.74 0.24
CA VAL A 111 5.91 -12.04 -0.36
C VAL A 111 6.67 -13.02 0.52
N ALA A 112 7.37 -13.98 -0.09
CA ALA A 112 8.18 -14.96 0.64
C ALA A 112 9.18 -14.26 1.57
N GLY A 113 9.43 -14.86 2.76
CA GLY A 113 10.35 -14.26 3.73
C GLY A 113 11.77 -14.12 3.17
N LEU A 114 12.38 -12.98 3.43
CA LEU A 114 13.78 -12.73 3.08
C LEU A 114 14.69 -13.52 4.03
N VAL A 115 15.63 -14.26 3.45
CA VAL A 115 16.70 -14.93 4.19
C VAL A 115 18.05 -14.31 3.82
N PRO A 116 19.04 -14.29 4.75
CA PRO A 116 20.36 -13.75 4.48
C PRO A 116 21.02 -14.36 3.23
N GLY A 117 21.55 -13.49 2.36
CA GLY A 117 22.18 -13.89 1.09
C GLY A 117 21.17 -14.18 -0.04
N ALA A 118 19.95 -13.68 0.06
CA ALA A 118 18.95 -13.79 -1.01
C ALA A 118 19.43 -13.13 -2.31
N HIS A 119 20.19 -12.03 -2.22
CA HIS A 119 20.82 -11.36 -3.37
C HIS A 119 21.86 -12.22 -4.09
N GLU A 120 22.47 -13.23 -3.43
CA GLU A 120 23.37 -14.21 -3.99
C GLU A 120 22.65 -15.43 -4.60
N GLY A 121 21.31 -15.41 -4.66
CA GLY A 121 20.49 -16.51 -5.16
C GLY A 121 20.25 -17.64 -4.15
N ARG A 122 20.55 -17.43 -2.86
CA ARG A 122 20.27 -18.41 -1.82
C ARG A 122 18.78 -18.54 -1.56
N GLY A 123 18.31 -19.74 -1.38
CA GLY A 123 16.90 -20.03 -1.08
C GLY A 123 15.97 -19.73 -2.26
N ARG A 124 14.86 -19.03 -1.99
CA ARG A 124 13.87 -18.59 -2.99
C ARG A 124 14.11 -17.16 -3.49
N GLY A 125 15.37 -16.69 -3.47
CA GLY A 125 15.70 -15.29 -3.78
C GLY A 125 15.13 -14.80 -5.11
N ASN A 126 15.20 -15.57 -6.19
CA ASN A 126 14.67 -15.17 -7.50
C ASN A 126 13.13 -15.01 -7.49
N GLN A 127 12.41 -15.86 -6.74
CA GLN A 127 10.96 -15.72 -6.62
C GLN A 127 10.59 -14.49 -5.80
N PHE A 128 11.28 -14.26 -4.68
CA PHE A 128 11.12 -13.06 -3.86
C PHE A 128 11.25 -11.78 -4.69
N LEU A 129 12.30 -11.71 -5.52
CA LEU A 129 12.58 -10.55 -6.37
C LEU A 129 11.51 -10.36 -7.46
N SER A 130 11.03 -11.47 -8.05
CA SER A 130 9.93 -11.44 -9.02
C SER A 130 8.61 -10.97 -8.40
N ASP A 131 8.36 -11.31 -7.13
CA ASP A 131 7.15 -10.87 -6.43
C ASP A 131 7.25 -9.38 -6.07
N LEU A 132 8.44 -8.90 -5.67
CA LEU A 132 8.68 -7.48 -5.38
C LEU A 132 8.48 -6.58 -6.60
N SER A 133 8.97 -7.00 -7.76
CA SER A 133 8.90 -6.20 -9.00
C SER A 133 7.47 -5.90 -9.47
N ARG A 134 6.47 -6.57 -8.87
CA ARG A 134 5.04 -6.38 -9.16
C ARG A 134 4.31 -5.55 -8.11
N CYS A 135 5.02 -5.03 -7.11
CA CYS A 135 4.44 -4.25 -6.03
C CYS A 135 4.73 -2.76 -6.20
N ASP A 136 3.74 -1.91 -5.94
CA ASP A 136 3.86 -0.45 -5.99
C ASP A 136 4.52 0.12 -4.72
N ALA A 137 4.38 -0.58 -3.59
CA ALA A 137 5.06 -0.27 -2.33
C ALA A 137 5.16 -1.53 -1.45
N LEU A 138 5.95 -1.45 -0.39
CA LEU A 138 6.20 -2.55 0.52
C LEU A 138 5.84 -2.17 1.97
N ILE A 139 5.33 -3.16 2.70
CA ILE A 139 5.20 -3.13 4.14
C ILE A 139 6.19 -4.15 4.72
N GLN A 140 7.21 -3.68 5.43
CA GLN A 140 8.04 -4.58 6.22
C GLN A 140 7.39 -4.79 7.59
N VAL A 141 7.03 -6.04 7.89
CA VAL A 141 6.58 -6.45 9.23
C VAL A 141 7.80 -6.74 10.10
N VAL A 142 7.94 -6.01 11.19
CA VAL A 142 9.10 -6.04 12.10
C VAL A 142 8.66 -6.49 13.49
N ASP A 143 9.43 -7.37 14.15
CA ASP A 143 9.16 -7.80 15.52
C ASP A 143 9.71 -6.79 16.54
N VAL A 144 8.85 -5.88 17.04
CA VAL A 144 9.25 -4.88 18.04
C VAL A 144 9.24 -5.40 19.48
N SER A 145 8.83 -6.65 19.71
CA SER A 145 8.93 -7.28 21.03
C SER A 145 10.33 -7.83 21.33
N GLY A 146 11.17 -8.02 20.28
CA GLY A 146 12.47 -8.67 20.43
C GLY A 146 12.35 -10.16 20.79
N SER A 147 11.26 -10.82 20.41
CA SER A 147 11.02 -12.23 20.70
C SER A 147 11.69 -13.20 19.73
N THR A 148 12.27 -12.69 18.64
CA THR A 148 12.93 -13.47 17.59
C THR A 148 14.31 -12.91 17.26
N ASP A 149 15.27 -13.80 16.91
CA ASP A 149 16.56 -13.38 16.36
C ASP A 149 16.44 -12.87 14.91
N LEU A 150 17.56 -12.49 14.27
CA LEU A 150 17.56 -11.98 12.89
C LEU A 150 17.15 -13.04 11.86
N GLU A 151 17.28 -14.32 12.17
CA GLU A 151 16.85 -15.43 11.32
C GLU A 151 15.38 -15.82 11.55
N GLY A 152 14.74 -15.22 12.58
CA GLY A 152 13.36 -15.47 12.95
C GLY A 152 13.16 -16.61 13.95
N ASN A 153 14.23 -17.15 14.56
CA ASN A 153 14.08 -18.18 15.59
C ASN A 153 13.57 -17.55 16.88
N PRO A 154 12.65 -18.22 17.59
CA PRO A 154 12.18 -17.73 18.89
C PRO A 154 13.31 -17.76 19.94
N ILE A 155 13.53 -16.63 20.62
CA ILE A 155 14.59 -16.49 21.65
C ILE A 155 14.03 -15.98 22.99
N GLY A 156 12.73 -15.79 23.09
CA GLY A 156 12.09 -15.23 24.28
C GLY A 156 12.17 -13.69 24.32
N SER A 157 12.53 -13.13 25.46
CA SER A 157 12.71 -11.66 25.61
C SER A 157 14.19 -11.28 25.50
N GLY A 158 14.46 -10.02 25.09
CA GLY A 158 15.83 -9.48 25.02
C GLY A 158 16.55 -9.72 23.69
N GLY A 159 15.79 -9.92 22.62
CA GLY A 159 16.31 -10.05 21.27
C GLY A 159 16.92 -8.75 20.69
N PRO A 160 17.36 -8.81 19.42
CA PRO A 160 18.02 -7.69 18.77
C PRO A 160 17.08 -6.48 18.65
N ASN A 161 17.69 -5.29 18.62
CA ASN A 161 16.97 -4.06 18.35
C ASN A 161 16.25 -4.17 16.97
N PRO A 162 14.94 -3.84 16.89
CA PRO A 162 14.16 -3.89 15.66
C PRO A 162 14.77 -3.12 14.48
N ILE A 163 15.54 -2.08 14.76
CA ILE A 163 16.24 -1.29 13.72
C ILE A 163 17.20 -2.15 12.91
N LYS A 164 17.90 -3.11 13.54
CA LYS A 164 18.79 -4.04 12.83
C LYS A 164 18.05 -4.92 11.81
N GLU A 165 16.80 -5.25 12.10
CA GLU A 165 15.95 -6.00 11.18
C GLU A 165 15.55 -5.14 9.96
N ILE A 166 15.28 -3.87 10.20
CA ILE A 166 15.00 -2.89 9.14
C ILE A 166 16.24 -2.67 8.27
N GLU A 167 17.38 -2.35 8.88
CA GLU A 167 18.66 -2.14 8.19
C GLU A 167 19.06 -3.36 7.35
N PHE A 168 18.82 -4.57 7.89
CA PHE A 168 19.10 -5.81 7.18
C PHE A 168 18.30 -5.91 5.86
N LEU A 169 16.99 -5.71 5.87
CA LEU A 169 16.17 -5.75 4.65
C LEU A 169 16.63 -4.70 3.64
N LEU A 170 16.85 -3.47 4.10
CA LEU A 170 17.27 -2.36 3.22
C LEU A 170 18.60 -2.69 2.56
N SER A 171 19.59 -3.20 3.32
CA SER A 171 20.90 -3.57 2.79
C SER A 171 20.86 -4.74 1.80
N GLU A 172 19.99 -5.73 2.01
CA GLU A 172 19.80 -6.84 1.07
C GLU A 172 19.21 -6.35 -0.26
N LEU A 173 18.24 -5.44 -0.22
CA LEU A 173 17.66 -4.83 -1.42
C LEU A 173 18.67 -3.93 -2.15
N ASP A 174 19.44 -3.12 -1.41
CA ASP A 174 20.49 -2.29 -1.99
C ASP A 174 21.57 -3.14 -2.67
N SER A 175 22.01 -4.22 -2.03
CA SER A 175 22.99 -5.16 -2.57
C SER A 175 22.46 -5.90 -3.80
N TRP A 176 21.19 -6.24 -3.81
CA TRP A 176 20.56 -6.85 -4.99
C TRP A 176 20.53 -5.89 -6.18
N ILE A 177 20.08 -4.65 -6.01
CA ILE A 177 20.08 -3.64 -7.07
C ILE A 177 21.52 -3.39 -7.55
N LEU A 178 22.49 -3.30 -6.62
CA LEU A 178 23.90 -3.15 -6.93
C LEU A 178 24.38 -4.27 -7.86
N SER A 179 24.07 -5.53 -7.55
CA SER A 179 24.45 -6.67 -8.38
C SER A 179 23.89 -6.61 -9.81
N ILE A 180 22.69 -6.04 -9.99
CA ILE A 180 22.10 -5.79 -11.30
C ILE A 180 22.88 -4.71 -12.06
N LEU A 181 23.25 -3.63 -11.38
CA LEU A 181 23.96 -2.49 -11.99
C LEU A 181 25.40 -2.83 -12.36
N GLU A 182 26.11 -3.53 -11.49
CA GLU A 182 27.51 -3.93 -11.73
C GLU A 182 27.65 -4.86 -12.94
N ASN A 183 26.62 -5.63 -13.25
CA ASN A 183 26.65 -6.53 -14.39
C ASN A 183 26.76 -5.77 -15.73
N GLY A 184 27.96 -5.66 -16.22
CA GLY A 184 28.30 -4.99 -17.47
C GLY A 184 28.69 -3.51 -17.32
N TRP A 185 28.84 -3.00 -16.09
CA TRP A 185 29.18 -1.60 -15.82
C TRP A 185 30.45 -1.12 -16.52
N ASP A 186 31.56 -1.87 -16.45
CA ASP A 186 32.83 -1.54 -17.15
C ASP A 186 32.67 -1.37 -18.67
N ARG A 187 31.75 -2.13 -19.27
CA ARG A 187 31.46 -2.02 -20.71
C ARG A 187 30.71 -0.72 -21.01
N VAL A 188 29.78 -0.35 -20.10
CA VAL A 188 28.99 0.87 -20.23
C VAL A 188 29.84 2.10 -20.06
N ILE A 189 30.78 2.11 -19.10
CA ILE A 189 31.69 3.22 -18.89
C ILE A 189 32.56 3.45 -20.15
N ARG A 190 33.12 2.38 -20.74
CA ARG A 190 33.87 2.50 -22.01
C ARG A 190 33.01 3.05 -23.15
N LYS A 191 31.75 2.71 -23.19
CA LYS A 191 30.80 3.23 -24.18
C LYS A 191 30.44 4.70 -23.91
N ALA A 192 30.28 5.06 -22.65
CA ALA A 192 29.98 6.44 -22.23
C ALA A 192 31.12 7.42 -22.56
N GLN A 193 32.37 6.97 -22.58
CA GLN A 193 33.50 7.78 -23.04
C GLN A 193 33.38 8.22 -24.51
N ALA A 194 32.66 7.45 -25.34
CA ALA A 194 32.42 7.77 -26.74
C ALA A 194 31.07 8.45 -26.98
N GLU A 195 30.01 8.04 -26.26
CA GLU A 195 28.60 8.42 -26.49
C GLU A 195 28.04 9.35 -25.38
N GLY A 196 28.82 9.63 -24.34
CA GLY A 196 28.35 10.44 -23.18
C GLY A 196 27.37 9.68 -22.29
N ASP A 197 26.69 10.41 -21.39
CA ASP A 197 25.80 9.87 -20.36
C ASP A 197 24.56 9.13 -20.90
N SER A 198 24.27 9.28 -22.20
CA SER A 198 23.16 8.55 -22.84
C SER A 198 23.36 7.02 -22.77
N ALA A 199 24.60 6.54 -22.83
CA ALA A 199 24.92 5.12 -22.69
C ALA A 199 24.62 4.61 -21.28
N ILE A 200 24.88 5.42 -20.25
CA ILE A 200 24.60 5.09 -18.85
C ILE A 200 23.08 5.07 -18.60
N LYS A 201 22.36 6.10 -19.04
CA LYS A 201 20.89 6.14 -18.95
C LYS A 201 20.25 4.92 -19.60
N LYS A 202 20.70 4.56 -20.80
CA LYS A 202 20.22 3.38 -21.51
C LYS A 202 20.50 2.09 -20.73
N HIS A 203 21.71 1.93 -20.19
CA HIS A 203 22.04 0.76 -19.39
C HIS A 203 21.14 0.64 -18.16
N LEU A 204 20.94 1.73 -17.43
CA LEU A 204 20.02 1.75 -16.28
C LEU A 204 18.60 1.36 -16.69
N SER A 205 18.06 1.96 -17.76
CA SER A 205 16.72 1.60 -18.27
C SER A 205 16.63 0.13 -18.66
N ASP A 206 17.60 -0.40 -19.40
CA ASP A 206 17.63 -1.81 -19.83
C ASP A 206 17.71 -2.78 -18.65
N LYS A 207 18.47 -2.44 -17.60
CA LYS A 207 18.62 -3.28 -16.39
C LYS A 207 17.41 -3.19 -15.46
N LEU A 208 16.89 -2.00 -15.26
CA LEU A 208 15.80 -1.74 -14.33
C LEU A 208 14.43 -2.11 -14.90
N SER A 209 14.27 -2.17 -16.24
CA SER A 209 13.02 -2.66 -16.86
C SER A 209 12.66 -4.07 -16.43
N GLY A 210 13.66 -4.94 -16.22
CA GLY A 210 13.48 -6.31 -15.71
C GLY A 210 12.92 -6.40 -14.29
N ILE A 211 12.95 -5.31 -13.54
CA ILE A 211 12.40 -5.21 -12.19
C ILE A 211 11.23 -4.22 -12.09
N GLY A 212 10.56 -3.95 -13.21
CA GLY A 212 9.33 -3.15 -13.25
C GLY A 212 9.54 -1.63 -13.25
N ALA A 213 10.79 -1.15 -13.40
CA ALA A 213 11.07 0.28 -13.41
C ALA A 213 10.51 0.97 -14.67
N ARG A 214 9.94 2.16 -14.46
CA ARG A 214 9.55 3.07 -15.56
C ARG A 214 10.80 3.67 -16.20
N ASP A 215 10.76 3.98 -17.51
CA ASP A 215 11.87 4.62 -18.22
C ASP A 215 12.35 5.94 -17.59
N SER A 216 11.44 6.69 -16.93
CA SER A 216 11.75 7.94 -16.24
C SER A 216 12.65 7.76 -15.02
N ILE A 217 12.61 6.59 -14.35
CA ILE A 217 13.37 6.30 -13.11
C ILE A 217 14.88 6.48 -13.30
N SER A 218 15.43 6.05 -14.44
CA SER A 218 16.86 6.20 -14.73
C SER A 218 17.29 7.66 -14.77
N THR A 219 16.47 8.52 -15.35
CA THR A 219 16.76 9.96 -15.43
C THR A 219 16.57 10.64 -14.07
N GLU A 220 15.52 10.28 -13.35
CA GLU A 220 15.24 10.78 -12.01
C GLU A 220 16.34 10.40 -11.02
N ALA A 221 16.77 9.13 -11.02
CA ALA A 221 17.85 8.64 -10.17
C ALA A 221 19.19 9.34 -10.44
N LEU A 222 19.57 9.54 -11.72
CA LEU A 222 20.80 10.26 -12.06
C LEU A 222 20.73 11.74 -11.67
N SER A 223 19.59 12.38 -11.80
CA SER A 223 19.39 13.76 -11.33
C SER A 223 19.47 13.86 -9.81
N GLU A 224 18.83 12.94 -9.11
CA GLU A 224 18.76 12.94 -7.65
C GLU A 224 20.12 12.58 -7.01
N ILE A 225 20.90 11.66 -7.59
CA ILE A 225 22.24 11.35 -7.06
C ILE A 225 23.18 12.55 -7.16
N GLN A 226 23.13 13.29 -8.28
CA GLN A 226 23.91 14.52 -8.44
C GLN A 226 23.49 15.59 -7.44
N ARG A 227 22.19 15.69 -7.13
CA ARG A 227 21.67 16.63 -6.15
C ARG A 227 22.10 16.28 -4.71
N ARG A 228 22.03 15.00 -4.33
CA ARG A 228 22.41 14.53 -2.98
C ARG A 228 23.93 14.46 -2.79
N PHE A 229 24.64 14.11 -3.85
CA PHE A 229 26.10 13.89 -3.84
C PHE A 229 26.77 14.65 -4.98
N PRO A 230 27.00 15.99 -4.82
CA PRO A 230 27.57 16.82 -5.89
C PRO A 230 28.96 16.36 -6.39
N ASN A 231 29.68 15.60 -5.57
CA ASN A 231 30.99 14.99 -5.94
C ASN A 231 30.83 13.80 -6.90
N LEU A 232 29.61 13.30 -7.10
CA LEU A 232 29.30 12.21 -8.03
C LEU A 232 28.68 12.74 -9.35
N SER A 233 29.12 13.91 -9.79
CA SER A 233 28.59 14.54 -11.01
C SER A 233 29.02 13.84 -12.31
N ASP A 234 30.12 13.08 -12.27
CA ASP A 234 30.63 12.32 -13.42
C ASP A 234 30.44 10.80 -13.20
N PRO A 235 29.37 10.20 -13.75
CA PRO A 235 29.13 8.75 -13.61
C PRO A 235 30.22 7.85 -14.19
N GLN A 236 31.08 8.37 -15.06
CA GLN A 236 32.18 7.59 -15.67
C GLN A 236 33.30 7.31 -14.67
N SER A 237 33.39 8.07 -13.60
CA SER A 237 34.37 7.91 -12.53
C SER A 237 33.88 7.07 -11.34
N TRP A 238 32.65 6.55 -11.37
CA TRP A 238 32.06 5.85 -10.23
C TRP A 238 32.69 4.49 -9.99
N GLU A 239 32.97 4.24 -8.70
CA GLU A 239 33.41 2.94 -8.18
C GLU A 239 32.20 2.19 -7.56
N SER A 240 32.38 0.93 -7.13
CA SER A 240 31.32 0.10 -6.52
C SER A 240 30.62 0.80 -5.35
N ASN A 241 31.34 1.58 -4.52
CA ASN A 241 30.71 2.33 -3.42
C ASN A 241 29.78 3.46 -3.90
N ASP A 242 30.05 4.04 -5.06
CA ASP A 242 29.19 5.06 -5.66
C ASP A 242 27.97 4.44 -6.32
N LEU A 243 28.14 3.27 -6.94
CA LEU A 243 27.03 2.45 -7.41
C LEU A 243 26.13 1.98 -6.28
N LEU A 244 26.67 1.71 -5.07
CA LEU A 244 25.87 1.37 -3.91
C LEU A 244 24.98 2.56 -3.49
N LYS A 245 25.49 3.80 -3.51
CA LYS A 245 24.67 5.00 -3.27
C LYS A 245 23.56 5.15 -4.30
N LEU A 246 23.85 4.87 -5.57
CA LEU A 246 22.82 4.83 -6.62
C LEU A 246 21.80 3.72 -6.36
N SER A 247 22.24 2.55 -5.92
CA SER A 247 21.36 1.42 -5.58
C SER A 247 20.39 1.76 -4.45
N THR A 248 20.87 2.40 -3.39
CA THR A 248 20.03 2.89 -2.29
C THR A 248 18.98 3.88 -2.78
N LEU A 249 19.38 4.82 -3.62
CA LEU A 249 18.46 5.79 -4.20
C LEU A 249 17.43 5.14 -5.13
N LEU A 250 17.85 4.18 -5.96
CA LEU A 250 16.95 3.41 -6.81
C LEU A 250 15.98 2.58 -5.99
N ARG A 251 16.40 1.96 -4.88
CA ARG A 251 15.50 1.27 -3.98
C ARG A 251 14.42 2.21 -3.43
N GLU A 252 14.80 3.42 -3.00
CA GLU A 252 13.83 4.42 -2.51
C GLU A 252 12.78 4.79 -3.55
N LEU A 253 13.20 4.91 -4.81
CA LEU A 253 12.31 5.27 -5.93
C LEU A 253 11.44 4.10 -6.43
N LEU A 254 12.00 2.88 -6.44
CA LEU A 254 11.33 1.69 -6.98
C LEU A 254 10.45 1.00 -5.96
N PHE A 255 10.88 0.97 -4.69
CA PHE A 255 10.25 0.24 -3.62
C PHE A 255 10.06 1.14 -2.40
N PRO A 256 9.08 2.06 -2.41
CA PRO A 256 8.71 2.80 -1.22
C PRO A 256 8.35 1.82 -0.11
N ILE A 257 9.01 1.93 1.07
CA ILE A 257 8.85 0.98 2.18
C ILE A 257 8.36 1.72 3.41
N SER A 258 7.31 1.16 4.02
CA SER A 258 6.85 1.55 5.37
C SER A 258 6.89 0.34 6.30
N PHE A 259 6.93 0.58 7.60
CA PHE A 259 7.21 -0.46 8.58
C PHE A 259 6.01 -0.70 9.50
N ALA A 260 5.63 -1.98 9.68
CA ALA A 260 4.65 -2.42 10.66
C ALA A 260 5.40 -2.99 11.88
N GLY A 261 5.51 -2.21 12.94
CA GLY A 261 6.10 -2.65 14.21
C GLY A 261 5.12 -3.57 14.94
N ASN A 262 5.18 -4.85 14.63
CA ASN A 262 4.27 -5.87 15.14
C ASN A 262 4.66 -6.41 16.51
N LYS A 263 3.71 -7.03 17.22
CA LYS A 263 3.81 -7.50 18.61
C LYS A 263 4.07 -6.36 19.61
N ALA A 264 3.55 -5.18 19.31
CA ALA A 264 3.78 -3.97 20.09
C ALA A 264 3.17 -4.06 21.51
N GLU A 265 2.21 -4.95 21.75
CA GLU A 265 1.69 -5.27 23.07
C GLU A 265 2.73 -5.87 24.04
N ASN A 266 3.80 -6.44 23.49
CA ASN A 266 4.92 -7.03 24.25
C ASN A 266 6.23 -6.27 24.04
N MET A 267 6.17 -5.02 23.55
CA MET A 267 7.35 -4.25 23.21
C MET A 267 8.20 -3.91 24.45
N SER A 268 9.52 -4.10 24.32
CA SER A 268 10.50 -3.81 25.34
C SER A 268 11.37 -2.59 25.03
N PHE A 269 11.14 -1.93 23.89
CA PHE A 269 11.89 -0.77 23.41
C PHE A 269 11.06 0.51 23.51
N ASP A 270 11.72 1.65 23.57
CA ASP A 270 11.03 2.95 23.56
C ASP A 270 10.48 3.27 22.16
N ILE A 271 9.17 3.57 22.07
CA ILE A 271 8.47 3.86 20.81
C ILE A 271 9.10 5.06 20.10
N ASN A 272 9.45 6.11 20.83
CA ASN A 272 9.95 7.34 20.24
C ASN A 272 11.37 7.17 19.73
N GLU A 273 12.19 6.35 20.41
CA GLU A 273 13.53 6.00 19.96
C GLU A 273 13.46 5.24 18.63
N ILE A 274 12.65 4.16 18.55
CA ILE A 274 12.47 3.40 17.31
C ILE A 274 11.95 4.31 16.19
N ARG A 275 10.94 5.14 16.46
CA ARG A 275 10.35 6.06 15.47
C ARG A 275 11.39 7.07 14.96
N SER A 276 12.23 7.58 15.84
CA SER A 276 13.31 8.52 15.49
C SER A 276 14.36 7.86 14.58
N GLU A 277 14.78 6.63 14.90
CA GLU A 277 15.75 5.90 14.09
C GLU A 277 15.18 5.54 12.72
N VAL A 278 13.93 5.07 12.65
CA VAL A 278 13.26 4.77 11.37
C VAL A 278 13.12 6.02 10.50
N ASN A 279 12.81 7.17 11.10
CA ASN A 279 12.76 8.44 10.36
C ASN A 279 14.13 8.84 9.77
N LYS A 280 15.24 8.56 10.47
CA LYS A 280 16.59 8.77 9.92
C LYS A 280 16.90 7.89 8.72
N LEU A 281 16.28 6.69 8.65
CA LEU A 281 16.36 5.79 7.50
C LEU A 281 15.41 6.19 6.35
N GLY A 282 14.69 7.32 6.48
CA GLY A 282 13.77 7.83 5.47
C GLY A 282 12.42 7.14 5.43
N GLY A 283 12.07 6.31 6.45
CA GLY A 283 10.84 5.55 6.51
C GLY A 283 9.89 6.03 7.60
N LYS A 284 8.68 5.40 7.65
CA LYS A 284 7.69 5.57 8.73
C LYS A 284 7.36 4.22 9.35
N ILE A 285 7.17 4.20 10.67
CA ILE A 285 6.74 3.00 11.39
C ILE A 285 5.41 3.21 12.09
N PHE A 286 4.51 2.24 11.93
CA PHE A 286 3.23 2.14 12.61
C PHE A 286 3.26 0.93 13.54
N PHE A 287 2.98 1.16 14.81
CA PHE A 287 2.95 0.08 15.78
C PHE A 287 1.62 -0.64 15.74
N THR A 288 1.65 -1.96 15.87
CA THR A 288 0.46 -2.81 15.76
C THR A 288 0.61 -4.10 16.57
N SER A 289 -0.51 -4.75 16.81
CA SER A 289 -0.62 -6.14 17.20
C SER A 289 -1.47 -6.87 16.17
N ALA A 290 -0.82 -7.49 15.21
CA ALA A 290 -1.52 -8.19 14.12
C ALA A 290 -2.45 -9.29 14.63
N GLU A 291 -2.11 -9.95 15.74
CA GLU A 291 -2.97 -10.95 16.39
C GLU A 291 -4.23 -10.31 16.98
N ALA A 292 -4.09 -9.15 17.63
CA ALA A 292 -5.20 -8.41 18.19
C ALA A 292 -6.13 -7.87 17.09
N GLU A 293 -5.56 -7.28 16.02
CA GLU A 293 -6.35 -6.82 14.87
C GLU A 293 -7.08 -7.98 14.18
N LEU A 294 -6.42 -9.12 13.98
CA LEU A 294 -7.06 -10.32 13.43
C LEU A 294 -8.21 -10.82 14.30
N ALA A 295 -8.06 -10.79 15.62
CA ALA A 295 -9.13 -11.18 16.55
C ALA A 295 -10.35 -10.25 16.40
N ILE A 296 -10.15 -8.95 16.28
CA ILE A 296 -11.20 -7.96 16.01
C ILE A 296 -11.89 -8.24 14.67
N GLN A 297 -11.12 -8.47 13.60
CA GLN A 297 -11.69 -8.76 12.28
C GLN A 297 -12.53 -10.04 12.27
N ARG A 298 -12.07 -11.09 12.96
CA ARG A 298 -12.83 -12.34 13.12
C ARG A 298 -14.13 -12.15 13.91
N ALA A 299 -14.10 -11.33 14.96
CA ALA A 299 -15.32 -11.00 15.70
C ALA A 299 -16.31 -10.20 14.84
N ALA A 300 -15.80 -9.28 14.02
CA ALA A 300 -16.61 -8.50 13.07
C ALA A 300 -17.20 -9.38 11.96
N SER A 301 -16.40 -10.24 11.35
CA SER A 301 -16.84 -11.21 10.32
C SER A 301 -17.88 -12.20 10.84
N SER A 302 -17.83 -12.53 12.13
CA SER A 302 -18.84 -13.35 12.80
C SER A 302 -20.10 -12.56 13.20
N GLY A 303 -20.17 -11.28 12.87
CA GLY A 303 -21.29 -10.38 13.21
C GLY A 303 -21.43 -10.08 14.71
N LEU A 304 -20.41 -10.38 15.53
CA LEU A 304 -20.45 -10.14 16.99
C LEU A 304 -20.20 -8.69 17.35
N ILE A 305 -19.43 -7.99 16.54
CA ILE A 305 -19.14 -6.57 16.66
C ILE A 305 -19.33 -5.86 15.30
N SER A 306 -19.55 -4.56 15.33
CA SER A 306 -19.50 -3.67 14.17
C SER A 306 -18.33 -2.72 14.34
N ILE A 307 -17.45 -2.67 13.34
CA ILE A 307 -16.26 -1.83 13.32
C ILE A 307 -16.05 -1.26 11.91
N ILE A 308 -15.49 -0.06 11.85
CA ILE A 308 -14.92 0.49 10.61
C ILE A 308 -13.45 0.06 10.56
N PRO A 309 -12.97 -0.55 9.48
CA PRO A 309 -11.56 -0.93 9.35
C PRO A 309 -10.61 0.23 9.65
N GLY A 310 -9.57 -0.03 10.43
CA GLY A 310 -8.62 0.99 10.89
C GLY A 310 -9.01 1.72 12.17
N ASN A 311 -10.23 1.55 12.67
CA ASN A 311 -10.61 2.06 13.99
C ASN A 311 -10.26 1.05 15.08
N SER A 312 -9.93 1.55 16.27
CA SER A 312 -9.76 0.73 17.47
C SER A 312 -11.08 0.53 18.23
N ASP A 313 -12.06 1.39 17.98
CA ASP A 313 -13.37 1.38 18.64
C ASP A 313 -14.37 0.57 17.82
N PHE A 314 -15.15 -0.27 18.50
CA PHE A 314 -16.19 -1.09 17.92
C PHE A 314 -17.47 -1.04 18.77
N MET A 315 -18.58 -1.40 18.15
CA MET A 315 -19.86 -1.61 18.86
C MET A 315 -20.17 -3.11 18.91
N ILE A 316 -20.63 -3.59 20.08
CA ILE A 316 -21.14 -4.94 20.21
C ILE A 316 -22.55 -4.96 19.57
N THR A 317 -22.77 -5.90 18.65
CA THR A 317 -24.07 -6.06 17.98
C THR A 317 -25.10 -6.79 18.88
N ASN A 318 -26.37 -6.79 18.52
CA ASN A 318 -27.38 -7.59 19.22
C ASN A 318 -27.03 -9.09 19.26
N LEU A 319 -26.40 -9.61 18.19
CA LEU A 319 -25.88 -10.97 18.15
C LEU A 319 -24.72 -11.15 19.14
N GLY A 320 -23.80 -10.17 19.19
CA GLY A 320 -22.71 -10.15 20.16
C GLY A 320 -23.21 -10.11 21.60
N GLU A 321 -24.25 -9.30 21.89
CA GLU A 321 -24.86 -9.24 23.21
C GLU A 321 -25.40 -10.60 23.67
N SER A 322 -25.94 -11.40 22.76
CA SER A 322 -26.49 -12.72 23.07
C SER A 322 -25.47 -13.84 23.14
N LYS A 323 -24.37 -13.76 22.35
CA LYS A 323 -23.40 -14.85 22.18
C LYS A 323 -22.06 -14.67 22.91
N LEU A 324 -21.63 -13.43 23.16
CA LEU A 324 -20.35 -13.18 23.82
C LEU A 324 -20.41 -13.45 25.32
N SER A 325 -19.52 -14.29 25.80
CA SER A 325 -19.30 -14.47 27.23
C SER A 325 -18.65 -13.23 27.86
N ASN A 326 -18.78 -13.07 29.17
CA ASN A 326 -18.13 -11.97 29.91
C ASN A 326 -16.60 -11.97 29.75
N LYS A 327 -15.98 -13.15 29.60
CA LYS A 327 -14.51 -13.26 29.33
C LYS A 327 -14.16 -12.70 27.95
N GLN A 328 -14.94 -13.02 26.92
CA GLN A 328 -14.72 -12.54 25.57
C GLN A 328 -14.94 -11.03 25.46
N ARG A 329 -16.00 -10.47 26.08
CA ARG A 329 -16.23 -9.02 26.14
C ARG A 329 -15.06 -8.27 26.79
N LYS A 330 -14.55 -8.81 27.94
CA LYS A 330 -13.38 -8.23 28.59
C LYS A 330 -12.12 -8.33 27.73
N ALA A 331 -11.93 -9.45 27.00
CA ALA A 331 -10.81 -9.61 26.08
C ALA A 331 -10.88 -8.59 24.93
N LEU A 332 -12.03 -8.46 24.27
CA LEU A 332 -12.24 -7.46 23.22
C LEU A 332 -12.01 -6.03 23.71
N GLY A 333 -12.47 -5.68 24.90
CA GLY A 333 -12.22 -4.38 25.53
C GLY A 333 -10.74 -4.10 25.78
N ARG A 334 -9.97 -5.12 26.24
CA ARG A 334 -8.51 -4.99 26.40
C ARG A 334 -7.81 -4.80 25.07
N ILE A 335 -8.20 -5.55 24.05
CA ILE A 335 -7.67 -5.42 22.68
C ILE A 335 -7.91 -4.00 22.16
N SER A 336 -9.15 -3.47 22.27
CA SER A 336 -9.47 -2.10 21.86
C SER A 336 -8.59 -1.07 22.58
N THR A 337 -8.46 -1.19 23.90
CA THR A 337 -7.58 -0.30 24.68
C THR A 337 -6.12 -0.39 24.24
N SER A 338 -5.62 -1.61 23.98
CA SER A 338 -4.24 -1.80 23.50
C SER A 338 -4.04 -1.18 22.12
N LEU A 339 -4.95 -1.44 21.17
CA LEU A 339 -4.88 -0.87 19.82
C LEU A 339 -4.99 0.66 19.83
N SER A 340 -5.84 1.23 20.71
CA SER A 340 -5.97 2.68 20.88
C SER A 340 -4.71 3.35 21.46
N SER A 341 -3.83 2.59 22.14
CA SER A 341 -2.56 3.09 22.64
C SER A 341 -1.48 3.21 21.56
N PHE A 342 -1.68 2.58 20.41
CA PHE A 342 -0.81 2.68 19.25
C PHE A 342 -1.31 3.79 18.32
N ASP A 343 -0.50 4.80 18.08
CA ASP A 343 -0.84 5.89 17.18
C ASP A 343 -0.97 5.38 15.72
N GLY A 344 -1.90 5.95 14.95
CA GLY A 344 -1.94 5.82 13.51
C GLY A 344 -2.87 4.76 12.92
N GLY A 345 -3.72 4.10 13.71
CA GLY A 345 -4.76 3.19 13.18
C GLY A 345 -4.25 1.81 12.75
N GLY A 346 -3.12 1.35 13.31
CA GLY A 346 -2.59 0.00 13.10
C GLY A 346 -2.26 -0.32 11.63
N LEU A 347 -2.51 -1.55 11.20
CA LEU A 347 -2.20 -2.03 9.84
C LEU A 347 -2.99 -1.30 8.75
N ILE A 348 -4.26 -0.96 8.98
CA ILE A 348 -5.07 -0.23 8.01
C ILE A 348 -4.66 1.25 7.96
N GLY A 349 -4.28 1.85 9.10
CA GLY A 349 -3.71 3.19 9.13
C GLY A 349 -2.39 3.28 8.35
N LEU A 350 -1.52 2.28 8.50
CA LEU A 350 -0.30 2.14 7.71
C LEU A 350 -0.60 2.04 6.21
N LEU A 351 -1.56 1.19 5.82
CA LEU A 351 -1.97 1.03 4.42
C LEU A 351 -2.53 2.34 3.86
N SER A 352 -3.31 3.07 4.66
CA SER A 352 -3.84 4.40 4.30
C SER A 352 -2.72 5.43 4.07
N ASP A 353 -1.72 5.46 4.95
CA ASP A 353 -0.56 6.37 4.78
C ASP A 353 0.22 6.05 3.50
N ILE A 354 0.44 4.77 3.21
CA ILE A 354 1.11 4.34 1.96
C ILE A 354 0.32 4.82 0.74
N VAL A 355 -0.96 4.52 0.68
CA VAL A 355 -1.78 4.78 -0.51
C VAL A 355 -1.96 6.28 -0.74
N PHE A 356 -2.36 7.03 0.29
CA PHE A 356 -2.77 8.43 0.13
C PHE A 356 -1.65 9.44 0.35
N ASN A 357 -0.65 9.15 1.19
CA ASN A 357 0.40 10.11 1.53
C ASN A 357 1.76 9.76 0.89
N GLN A 358 2.11 8.49 0.75
CA GLN A 358 3.40 8.10 0.19
C GLN A 358 3.33 7.95 -1.33
N LEU A 359 2.29 7.29 -1.84
CA LEU A 359 2.07 7.10 -3.27
C LEU A 359 1.22 8.20 -3.92
N ASN A 360 0.66 9.12 -3.12
CA ASN A 360 -0.18 10.24 -3.55
C ASN A 360 -1.35 9.80 -4.45
N TYR A 361 -2.06 8.74 -4.06
CA TYR A 361 -3.27 8.33 -4.76
C TYR A 361 -4.48 9.12 -4.28
N ILE A 362 -5.39 9.35 -5.18
CA ILE A 362 -6.70 9.95 -4.92
C ILE A 362 -7.82 9.00 -5.34
N VAL A 363 -9.03 9.26 -4.86
CA VAL A 363 -10.21 8.51 -5.22
C VAL A 363 -11.01 9.27 -6.27
N SER A 364 -11.24 8.65 -7.41
CA SER A 364 -12.11 9.14 -8.47
C SER A 364 -13.39 8.30 -8.56
N TYR A 365 -14.50 8.95 -8.89
CA TYR A 365 -15.81 8.33 -9.05
C TYR A 365 -16.30 8.54 -10.50
N PRO A 366 -16.04 7.60 -11.42
CA PRO A 366 -16.57 7.67 -12.78
C PRO A 366 -18.11 7.61 -12.77
N VAL A 367 -18.77 8.52 -13.45
CA VAL A 367 -20.24 8.56 -13.57
C VAL A 367 -20.64 8.95 -14.99
N ASN A 368 -21.85 8.57 -15.40
CA ASN A 368 -22.39 8.91 -16.73
C ASN A 368 -23.19 10.21 -16.71
N ASP A 369 -23.70 10.60 -15.54
CA ASP A 369 -24.53 11.79 -15.35
C ASP A 369 -23.88 12.70 -14.29
N ASP A 370 -23.49 13.90 -14.70
CA ASP A 370 -22.82 14.89 -13.85
C ASP A 370 -23.77 15.61 -12.88
N THR A 371 -25.09 15.49 -13.08
CA THR A 371 -26.11 16.10 -12.23
C THR A 371 -26.49 15.18 -11.05
N HIS A 372 -26.79 13.90 -11.35
CA HIS A 372 -27.25 12.92 -10.36
C HIS A 372 -26.14 12.01 -9.84
N TRP A 373 -24.97 12.03 -10.47
CA TRP A 373 -23.79 11.21 -10.16
C TRP A 373 -24.08 9.71 -10.20
N VAL A 374 -24.73 9.29 -11.28
CA VAL A 374 -25.13 7.90 -11.51
C VAL A 374 -24.42 7.29 -12.72
N ASP A 375 -24.41 5.94 -12.75
CA ASP A 375 -24.06 5.18 -13.95
C ASP A 375 -25.23 5.09 -14.94
N ALA A 376 -25.08 4.26 -15.99
CA ALA A 376 -26.11 4.04 -17.00
C ALA A 376 -27.37 3.36 -16.42
N ASP A 377 -27.24 2.61 -15.33
CA ASP A 377 -28.31 1.87 -14.67
C ASP A 377 -28.98 2.67 -13.55
N GLY A 378 -28.51 3.88 -13.28
CA GLY A 378 -29.04 4.77 -12.24
C GLY A 378 -28.46 4.53 -10.84
N ASN A 379 -27.40 3.75 -10.70
CA ASN A 379 -26.73 3.53 -9.43
C ASN A 379 -25.88 4.75 -9.04
N ILE A 380 -26.08 5.25 -7.84
CA ILE A 380 -25.37 6.43 -7.34
C ILE A 380 -23.93 6.06 -6.97
N LEU A 381 -22.94 6.69 -7.60
CA LEU A 381 -21.51 6.52 -7.34
C LEU A 381 -21.12 5.03 -7.22
N PRO A 382 -21.41 4.20 -8.25
CA PRO A 382 -21.23 2.75 -8.14
C PRO A 382 -19.77 2.35 -8.01
N ASP A 383 -18.88 3.07 -8.70
CA ASP A 383 -17.45 2.76 -8.72
C ASP A 383 -16.64 3.85 -8.00
N ALA A 384 -15.60 3.42 -7.33
CA ALA A 384 -14.59 4.27 -6.70
C ALA A 384 -13.22 3.70 -7.09
N VAL A 385 -12.46 4.47 -7.84
CA VAL A 385 -11.18 4.04 -8.44
C VAL A 385 -10.03 4.80 -7.80
N LEU A 386 -9.00 4.08 -7.35
CA LEU A 386 -7.73 4.66 -6.92
C LEU A 386 -6.88 5.02 -8.14
N VAL A 387 -6.45 6.26 -8.20
CA VAL A 387 -5.57 6.76 -9.27
C VAL A 387 -4.50 7.69 -8.68
N PRO A 388 -3.30 7.76 -9.27
CA PRO A 388 -2.33 8.81 -8.94
C PRO A 388 -2.93 10.20 -9.05
N GLU A 389 -2.51 11.15 -8.20
CA GLU A 389 -3.04 12.51 -8.16
C GLU A 389 -2.88 13.27 -9.50
N ASP A 390 -1.84 12.95 -10.26
CA ASP A 390 -1.55 13.56 -11.57
C ASP A 390 -2.27 12.88 -12.75
N THR A 391 -3.20 11.93 -12.48
CA THR A 391 -3.94 11.21 -13.51
C THR A 391 -4.86 12.17 -14.30
N THR A 392 -4.68 12.19 -15.61
CA THR A 392 -5.53 12.98 -16.49
C THR A 392 -6.90 12.31 -16.70
N ALA A 393 -7.93 13.12 -17.06
CA ALA A 393 -9.26 12.61 -17.35
C ALA A 393 -9.26 11.55 -18.48
N LYS A 394 -8.39 11.70 -19.49
CA LYS A 394 -8.24 10.70 -20.56
C LYS A 394 -7.67 9.39 -20.03
N GLN A 395 -6.68 9.44 -19.12
CA GLN A 395 -6.13 8.26 -18.47
C GLN A 395 -7.19 7.56 -17.64
N LEU A 396 -7.98 8.32 -16.87
CA LEU A 396 -9.09 7.76 -16.10
C LEU A 396 -10.12 7.09 -17.03
N ALA A 397 -10.42 7.67 -18.21
CA ALA A 397 -11.33 7.06 -19.18
C ALA A 397 -10.81 5.68 -19.67
N PHE A 398 -9.51 5.54 -19.93
CA PHE A 398 -8.90 4.25 -20.24
C PHE A 398 -9.00 3.24 -19.09
N LEU A 399 -8.89 3.71 -17.83
CA LEU A 399 -9.05 2.84 -16.66
C LEU A 399 -10.47 2.28 -16.52
N VAL A 400 -11.47 3.07 -16.94
CA VAL A 400 -12.87 2.63 -16.92
C VAL A 400 -13.16 1.64 -18.06
N HIS A 401 -12.75 2.00 -19.28
CA HIS A 401 -12.90 1.14 -20.46
C HIS A 401 -12.01 1.64 -21.61
N SER A 402 -11.38 0.71 -22.35
CA SER A 402 -10.53 1.04 -23.50
C SER A 402 -11.23 1.93 -24.52
N ASP A 403 -12.46 1.61 -24.88
CA ASP A 403 -13.25 2.37 -25.88
C ASP A 403 -13.51 3.82 -25.41
N LEU A 404 -13.71 4.03 -24.10
CA LEU A 404 -13.88 5.38 -23.55
C LEU A 404 -12.58 6.20 -23.63
N GLY A 405 -11.44 5.54 -23.42
CA GLY A 405 -10.12 6.17 -23.55
C GLY A 405 -9.76 6.49 -25.02
N GLU A 406 -10.02 5.55 -25.95
CA GLU A 406 -9.75 5.73 -27.38
C GLU A 406 -10.62 6.83 -28.01
N ASN A 407 -11.90 6.87 -27.64
CA ASN A 407 -12.87 7.83 -28.16
C ASN A 407 -13.03 9.07 -27.25
N PHE A 408 -12.07 9.30 -26.33
CA PHE A 408 -12.14 10.38 -25.36
C PHE A 408 -12.15 11.76 -26.05
N ILE A 409 -13.22 12.53 -25.82
CA ILE A 409 -13.35 13.91 -26.32
C ILE A 409 -13.14 14.88 -25.15
N ARG A 410 -13.90 14.71 -24.06
CA ARG A 410 -13.85 15.56 -22.86
C ARG A 410 -14.45 14.83 -21.67
N ALA A 411 -14.09 15.28 -20.48
CA ALA A 411 -14.78 14.93 -19.24
C ALA A 411 -15.27 16.20 -18.54
N ILE A 412 -16.25 16.05 -17.67
CA ILE A 412 -16.78 17.11 -16.83
C ILE A 412 -16.54 16.72 -15.38
N ASP A 413 -15.94 17.60 -14.59
CA ASP A 413 -15.91 17.43 -13.14
C ASP A 413 -17.31 17.74 -12.59
N ALA A 414 -18.01 16.69 -12.17
CA ALA A 414 -19.39 16.78 -11.66
C ALA A 414 -19.54 17.61 -10.37
N LYS A 415 -18.45 17.91 -9.65
CA LYS A 415 -18.48 18.80 -8.48
C LYS A 415 -18.46 20.26 -8.90
N THR A 416 -17.62 20.63 -9.84
CA THR A 416 -17.34 22.02 -10.23
C THR A 416 -18.02 22.43 -11.54
N GLY A 417 -18.43 21.47 -12.37
CA GLY A 417 -18.96 21.71 -13.72
C GLY A 417 -17.87 22.10 -14.73
N MET A 418 -16.60 22.06 -14.36
CA MET A 418 -15.47 22.36 -15.27
C MET A 418 -15.24 21.21 -16.24
N THR A 419 -14.80 21.57 -17.46
CA THR A 419 -14.47 20.64 -18.54
C THR A 419 -12.96 20.54 -18.70
#